data_9ab282925adc356922020aaa52b47ae7
#
_entry.id   9ab282925adc356922020aaa52b47ae7
#
_cell.length_a   1.000
_cell.length_b   1.000
_cell.length_c   1.000
_cell.angle_alpha   90.00
_cell.angle_beta   90.00
_cell.angle_gamma   90.00
#
_symmetry.space_group_name_H-M   'P 1'
#
loop_
_entity.id
_entity.type
_entity.pdbx_description
1 polymer ?
#
loop_
_entity_poly.entity_id
_entity_poly.type
_entity_poly.pdbx_seq_one_letter_code
_entity_poly.pdbx_strand_id
1 'polypeptide(L)'
;MDYIVMDLEWNQSPYGKNNYHADMPFEIIEIGAVRVSEEREILDSYQQVIKPRVYKKLHYKIQEITHFTDEELRAGKDFRRAIVEFLEWCGDDYLFCTWGSMDLMELQKNMKHYKLERILDFPLFFVDLQKMFSLRYDDGHMKRTLTNAVEYLEISQDGEFHRALSDAYYTARVMQTMDFEKYKDRLSIDTFYSPRIKEEEIFVKFDQYTKLVTREFLSKDEMFQDKDVSDMKCNQCGRLLKKEIDWFSDCGKTYYCLGKCVKHGYVRGKIKIKKLEDDSFFAIKIMKSTDENGANSIYEKQESIREKRRERRQRSLDKEIVIDEIWDGDGKIGRAHV
;
A
#
# COMPACT_ATOMS: atom_id res chain seq x y z
N MET A 1 -4.23 5.84 24.81
CA MET A 1 -3.54 5.38 23.56
C MET A 1 -2.94 6.58 22.87
N ASP A 2 -1.63 6.57 22.60
CA ASP A 2 -0.95 7.66 21.91
C ASP A 2 -0.88 7.41 20.41
N TYR A 3 -0.72 8.47 19.63
CA TYR A 3 -0.44 8.39 18.20
C TYR A 3 1.05 8.65 17.96
N ILE A 4 1.73 7.72 17.31
CA ILE A 4 3.12 7.86 16.89
C ILE A 4 3.13 8.27 15.41
N VAL A 5 3.24 9.57 15.18
CA VAL A 5 3.36 10.12 13.83
C VAL A 5 4.81 9.99 13.42
N MET A 6 5.09 9.14 12.44
CA MET A 6 6.46 8.80 12.05
C MET A 6 6.70 9.05 10.55
N ASP A 7 7.93 9.36 10.25
CA ASP A 7 8.49 9.45 8.91
C ASP A 7 9.88 8.84 8.88
N LEU A 8 10.33 8.38 7.71
CA LEU A 8 11.61 7.72 7.52
C LEU A 8 12.36 8.32 6.34
N GLU A 9 13.66 8.54 6.51
CA GLU A 9 14.54 8.78 5.38
C GLU A 9 15.32 7.51 5.04
N TRP A 10 15.53 7.26 3.75
CA TRP A 10 16.25 6.07 3.27
C TRP A 10 17.23 6.35 2.15
N ASN A 11 18.30 5.60 2.15
CA ASN A 11 19.27 5.56 1.06
C ASN A 11 18.93 4.42 0.08
N GLN A 12 19.44 4.51 -1.12
CA GLN A 12 19.32 3.49 -2.16
C GLN A 12 20.67 3.27 -2.86
N SER A 13 20.72 2.26 -3.74
CA SER A 13 21.93 1.98 -4.51
C SER A 13 22.43 3.19 -5.28
N PRO A 14 23.65 3.68 -5.07
CA PRO A 14 24.23 4.79 -5.80
C PRO A 14 24.53 4.46 -7.28
N TYR A 15 24.46 3.18 -7.65
CA TYR A 15 24.77 2.67 -8.99
C TYR A 15 23.51 2.26 -9.80
N GLY A 16 22.32 2.64 -9.33
CA GLY A 16 21.05 2.36 -9.97
C GLY A 16 20.62 0.89 -9.90
N LYS A 17 19.75 0.46 -10.82
CA LYS A 17 19.10 -0.85 -10.78
C LYS A 17 20.04 -2.05 -10.92
N ASN A 18 21.23 -1.88 -11.49
CA ASN A 18 22.17 -2.99 -11.73
C ASN A 18 22.92 -3.45 -10.48
N ASN A 19 22.83 -2.74 -9.38
CA ASN A 19 23.57 -3.02 -8.14
C ASN A 19 22.73 -2.76 -6.91
N TYR A 20 21.43 -3.08 -6.98
CA TYR A 20 20.53 -2.93 -5.86
C TYR A 20 20.32 -4.27 -5.14
N HIS A 21 20.16 -4.22 -3.84
CA HIS A 21 19.85 -5.39 -3.02
C HIS A 21 18.34 -5.68 -3.09
N ALA A 22 17.96 -6.83 -3.66
CA ALA A 22 16.56 -7.14 -3.95
C ALA A 22 15.67 -7.12 -2.69
N ASP A 23 16.18 -7.64 -1.57
CA ASP A 23 15.45 -7.74 -0.30
C ASP A 23 15.45 -6.41 0.48
N MET A 24 16.33 -5.45 0.11
CA MET A 24 16.39 -4.13 0.71
C MET A 24 16.70 -3.07 -0.36
N PRO A 25 15.72 -2.68 -1.17
CA PRO A 25 15.91 -1.64 -2.18
C PRO A 25 16.19 -0.26 -1.56
N PHE A 26 15.68 -0.03 -0.35
CA PHE A 26 15.83 1.19 0.43
C PHE A 26 16.33 0.84 1.83
N GLU A 27 17.48 1.39 2.22
CA GLU A 27 18.07 1.24 3.55
C GLU A 27 17.75 2.48 4.38
N ILE A 28 17.10 2.30 5.52
CA ILE A 28 16.72 3.41 6.40
C ILE A 28 17.98 4.05 6.99
N ILE A 29 18.05 5.38 6.90
CA ILE A 29 19.16 6.21 7.42
C ILE A 29 18.72 7.18 8.51
N GLU A 30 17.41 7.44 8.65
CA GLU A 30 16.87 8.23 9.75
C GLU A 30 15.47 7.73 10.12
N ILE A 31 15.16 7.73 11.41
CA ILE A 31 13.82 7.59 11.97
C ILE A 31 13.49 8.91 12.65
N GLY A 32 12.39 9.52 12.27
CA GLY A 32 11.79 10.67 12.93
C GLY A 32 10.38 10.36 13.37
N ALA A 33 10.02 10.73 14.59
CA ALA A 33 8.66 10.52 15.07
C ALA A 33 8.26 11.59 16.10
N VAL A 34 6.95 11.82 16.17
CA VAL A 34 6.31 12.74 17.11
C VAL A 34 5.22 11.97 17.83
N ARG A 35 5.22 12.00 19.16
CA ARG A 35 4.16 11.45 20.00
C ARG A 35 3.06 12.48 20.15
N VAL A 36 1.84 12.09 19.83
CA VAL A 36 0.65 12.93 19.89
C VAL A 36 -0.39 12.26 20.79
N SER A 37 -0.95 13.01 21.74
CA SER A 37 -2.00 12.51 22.64
C SER A 37 -3.34 12.28 21.92
N GLU A 38 -4.31 11.67 22.62
CA GLU A 38 -5.69 11.56 22.14
C GLU A 38 -6.33 12.94 21.90
N GLU A 39 -5.97 13.94 22.68
CA GLU A 39 -6.40 15.33 22.53
C GLU A 39 -5.65 16.06 21.40
N ARG A 40 -4.75 15.36 20.72
CA ARG A 40 -3.92 15.86 19.60
C ARG A 40 -2.88 16.89 20.02
N GLU A 41 -2.41 16.82 21.24
CA GLU A 41 -1.28 17.61 21.70
C GLU A 41 0.03 16.88 21.40
N ILE A 42 1.04 17.60 20.92
CA ILE A 42 2.38 17.06 20.73
C ILE A 42 3.03 16.96 22.10
N LEU A 43 3.37 15.75 22.51
CA LEU A 43 3.91 15.43 23.82
C LEU A 43 5.43 15.32 23.83
N ASP A 44 6.00 14.66 22.82
CA ASP A 44 7.41 14.30 22.74
C ASP A 44 7.83 14.04 21.29
N SER A 45 9.13 13.96 21.06
CA SER A 45 9.69 13.66 19.75
C SER A 45 10.88 12.71 19.83
N TYR A 46 11.08 11.94 18.79
CA TYR A 46 12.19 10.99 18.63
C TYR A 46 12.89 11.24 17.31
N GLN A 47 14.22 11.24 17.32
CA GLN A 47 15.05 11.32 16.13
C GLN A 47 16.27 10.43 16.27
N GLN A 48 16.54 9.60 15.28
CA GLN A 48 17.72 8.75 15.29
C GLN A 48 18.29 8.58 13.88
N VAL A 49 19.50 9.06 13.68
CA VAL A 49 20.30 8.76 12.49
C VAL A 49 20.83 7.34 12.57
N ILE A 50 20.71 6.61 11.46
CA ILE A 50 21.10 5.20 11.34
C ILE A 50 22.28 5.08 10.39
N LYS A 51 23.27 4.30 10.80
CA LYS A 51 24.46 4.02 10.01
C LYS A 51 24.16 2.99 8.91
N PRO A 52 24.22 3.36 7.62
CA PRO A 52 23.97 2.43 6.54
C PRO A 52 25.05 1.32 6.50
N ARG A 53 24.62 0.10 6.29
CA ARG A 53 25.47 -1.09 6.21
C ARG A 53 25.52 -1.68 4.80
N VAL A 54 24.41 -1.58 4.06
CA VAL A 54 24.27 -2.09 2.70
C VAL A 54 24.72 -1.04 1.70
N TYR A 55 24.15 0.15 1.73
CA TYR A 55 24.51 1.26 0.83
C TYR A 55 25.37 2.29 1.56
N LYS A 56 26.65 1.95 1.75
CA LYS A 56 27.60 2.78 2.52
C LYS A 56 27.87 4.16 1.93
N LYS A 57 27.59 4.34 0.63
CA LYS A 57 27.69 5.62 -0.08
C LYS A 57 26.28 6.15 -0.30
N LEU A 58 26.04 7.42 0.02
CA LEU A 58 24.80 8.10 -0.29
C LEU A 58 24.56 8.15 -1.80
N HIS A 59 23.32 7.88 -2.19
CA HIS A 59 22.88 8.20 -3.54
C HIS A 59 22.80 9.73 -3.68
N TYR A 60 23.34 10.27 -4.77
CA TYR A 60 23.51 11.73 -4.94
C TYR A 60 22.19 12.53 -4.76
N LYS A 61 21.06 12.00 -5.26
CA LYS A 61 19.74 12.64 -5.06
C LYS A 61 19.30 12.65 -3.60
N ILE A 62 19.59 11.60 -2.84
CA ILE A 62 19.27 11.54 -1.42
C ILE A 62 20.10 12.55 -0.66
N GLN A 63 21.40 12.66 -0.98
CA GLN A 63 22.27 13.69 -0.40
C GLN A 63 21.79 15.11 -0.72
N GLU A 64 21.32 15.36 -1.95
CA GLU A 64 20.80 16.64 -2.37
C GLU A 64 19.55 17.08 -1.62
N ILE A 65 18.63 16.14 -1.34
CA ILE A 65 17.34 16.47 -0.70
C ILE A 65 17.40 16.41 0.84
N THR A 66 18.17 15.48 1.41
CA THR A 66 18.24 15.30 2.88
C THR A 66 19.37 16.09 3.53
N HIS A 67 20.33 16.57 2.73
CA HIS A 67 21.55 17.26 3.17
C HIS A 67 22.42 16.47 4.14
N PHE A 68 22.22 15.13 4.27
CA PHE A 68 23.09 14.29 5.09
C PHE A 68 24.53 14.30 4.59
N THR A 69 25.44 14.34 5.56
CA THR A 69 26.85 14.12 5.32
C THR A 69 27.24 12.65 5.59
N ASP A 70 28.29 12.20 4.92
CA ASP A 70 28.86 10.87 5.21
C ASP A 70 29.35 10.73 6.64
N GLU A 71 29.71 11.84 7.31
CA GLU A 71 30.17 11.86 8.69
C GLU A 71 29.01 11.64 9.67
N GLU A 72 27.89 12.33 9.49
CA GLU A 72 26.67 12.12 10.26
C GLU A 72 26.21 10.66 10.18
N LEU A 73 26.17 10.09 8.97
CA LEU A 73 25.75 8.70 8.78
C LEU A 73 26.74 7.70 9.37
N ARG A 74 28.05 7.97 9.33
CA ARG A 74 29.06 7.12 9.99
C ARG A 74 28.93 7.13 11.50
N ALA A 75 28.54 8.26 12.08
CA ALA A 75 28.27 8.40 13.50
C ALA A 75 26.91 7.83 13.93
N GLY A 76 26.03 7.54 12.98
CA GLY A 76 24.71 6.97 13.22
C GLY A 76 24.75 5.64 13.96
N LYS A 77 23.62 5.29 14.56
CA LYS A 77 23.44 4.08 15.36
C LYS A 77 23.25 2.85 14.46
N ASP A 78 23.56 1.67 14.94
CA ASP A 78 23.22 0.41 14.29
C ASP A 78 21.69 0.24 14.21
N PHE A 79 21.16 -0.23 13.08
CA PHE A 79 19.72 -0.33 12.85
C PHE A 79 19.00 -1.16 13.91
N ARG A 80 19.57 -2.32 14.31
CA ARG A 80 18.93 -3.20 15.31
C ARG A 80 18.76 -2.50 16.64
N ARG A 81 19.76 -1.76 17.04
CA ARG A 81 19.71 -0.98 18.30
C ARG A 81 18.74 0.19 18.18
N ALA A 82 18.79 0.91 17.05
CA ALA A 82 17.91 2.06 16.81
C ALA A 82 16.42 1.66 16.83
N ILE A 83 16.06 0.51 16.21
CA ILE A 83 14.68 0.07 16.18
C ILE A 83 14.16 -0.40 17.56
N VAL A 84 15.00 -1.06 18.34
CA VAL A 84 14.62 -1.46 19.70
C VAL A 84 14.36 -0.21 20.57
N GLU A 85 15.29 0.75 20.59
CA GLU A 85 15.12 2.00 21.33
C GLU A 85 13.92 2.82 20.83
N PHE A 86 13.64 2.81 19.53
CA PHE A 86 12.46 3.46 18.97
C PHE A 86 11.16 2.84 19.47
N LEU A 87 11.07 1.50 19.45
CA LEU A 87 9.88 0.80 19.92
C LEU A 87 9.71 0.92 21.45
N GLU A 88 10.81 0.92 22.22
CA GLU A 88 10.77 1.23 23.65
C GLU A 88 10.24 2.66 23.90
N TRP A 89 10.68 3.64 23.07
CA TRP A 89 10.14 5.00 23.15
C TRP A 89 8.65 5.06 22.75
N CYS A 90 8.19 4.24 21.79
CA CYS A 90 6.76 4.17 21.44
C CYS A 90 5.89 3.69 22.62
N GLY A 91 6.41 2.82 23.50
CA GLY A 91 5.67 2.23 24.63
C GLY A 91 4.76 1.10 24.18
N ASP A 92 3.74 0.76 25.00
CA ASP A 92 2.90 -0.41 24.79
C ASP A 92 1.52 -0.09 24.19
N ASP A 93 1.02 1.14 24.34
CA ASP A 93 -0.33 1.54 23.91
C ASP A 93 -0.28 2.71 22.93
N TYR A 94 0.00 2.39 21.68
CA TYR A 94 0.12 3.38 20.61
C TYR A 94 -0.43 2.91 19.27
N LEU A 95 -0.65 3.87 18.37
CA LEU A 95 -1.04 3.65 16.99
C LEU A 95 -0.14 4.44 16.05
N PHE A 96 0.48 3.77 15.10
CA PHE A 96 1.28 4.46 14.09
C PHE A 96 0.41 5.32 13.18
N CYS A 97 0.92 6.50 12.86
CA CYS A 97 0.36 7.43 11.88
C CYS A 97 1.46 7.79 10.86
N THR A 98 1.18 7.66 9.57
CA THR A 98 2.15 7.93 8.50
C THR A 98 1.53 8.72 7.36
N TRP A 99 2.35 9.39 6.56
CA TRP A 99 1.88 10.04 5.32
C TRP A 99 1.85 9.03 4.16
N GLY A 100 0.88 8.12 4.21
CA GLY A 100 0.78 6.97 3.32
C GLY A 100 1.26 5.67 3.99
N SER A 101 1.51 4.64 3.20
CA SER A 101 1.89 3.31 3.72
C SER A 101 3.34 2.92 3.46
N MET A 102 4.14 3.82 2.87
CA MET A 102 5.50 3.47 2.46
C MET A 102 6.43 3.29 3.64
N ASP A 103 6.35 4.17 4.65
CA ASP A 103 7.22 4.15 5.82
C ASP A 103 7.11 2.83 6.58
N LEU A 104 5.89 2.39 6.90
CA LEU A 104 5.68 1.10 7.57
C LEU A 104 6.15 -0.08 6.74
N MET A 105 5.99 -0.02 5.42
CA MET A 105 6.44 -1.08 4.52
C MET A 105 7.97 -1.16 4.48
N GLU A 106 8.65 -0.03 4.35
CA GLU A 106 10.12 0.01 4.32
C GLU A 106 10.72 -0.30 5.70
N LEU A 107 10.07 0.14 6.79
CA LEU A 107 10.45 -0.25 8.15
C LEU A 107 10.49 -1.78 8.29
N GLN A 108 9.40 -2.45 7.91
CA GLN A 108 9.29 -3.91 8.02
C GLN A 108 10.24 -4.65 7.09
N LYS A 109 10.55 -4.11 5.88
CA LYS A 109 11.58 -4.69 5.00
C LYS A 109 12.97 -4.62 5.64
N ASN A 110 13.32 -3.46 6.21
CA ASN A 110 14.58 -3.31 6.90
C ASN A 110 14.64 -4.21 8.15
N MET A 111 13.56 -4.29 8.94
CA MET A 111 13.47 -5.22 10.07
C MET A 111 13.65 -6.67 9.61
N LYS A 112 13.01 -7.09 8.52
CA LYS A 112 13.17 -8.43 7.93
C LYS A 112 14.62 -8.70 7.54
N HIS A 113 15.27 -7.78 6.83
CA HIS A 113 16.68 -7.91 6.44
C HIS A 113 17.60 -8.11 7.65
N TYR A 114 17.36 -7.36 8.72
CA TYR A 114 18.14 -7.46 9.96
C TYR A 114 17.66 -8.55 10.92
N LYS A 115 16.75 -9.46 10.50
CA LYS A 115 16.21 -10.58 11.30
C LYS A 115 15.50 -10.13 12.58
N LEU A 116 14.72 -9.07 12.45
CA LEU A 116 13.83 -8.50 13.47
C LEU A 116 12.36 -8.66 13.07
N GLU A 117 12.04 -9.76 12.35
CA GLU A 117 10.69 -10.00 11.87
C GLU A 117 9.73 -10.18 13.06
N ARG A 118 8.51 -9.69 12.86
CA ARG A 118 7.38 -9.90 13.79
C ARG A 118 7.59 -9.37 15.21
N ILE A 119 8.43 -8.36 15.39
CA ILE A 119 8.47 -7.60 16.63
C ILE A 119 7.23 -6.71 16.75
N LEU A 120 6.74 -6.18 15.61
CA LEU A 120 5.49 -5.43 15.56
C LEU A 120 4.30 -6.37 15.68
N ASP A 121 3.23 -5.88 16.30
CA ASP A 121 1.99 -6.62 16.46
C ASP A 121 1.40 -7.04 15.11
N PHE A 122 0.70 -8.18 15.14
CA PHE A 122 -0.06 -8.67 14.00
C PHE A 122 -1.51 -8.99 14.43
N PRO A 123 -2.52 -8.44 13.74
CA PRO A 123 -2.46 -7.53 12.60
C PRO A 123 -2.01 -6.11 12.97
N LEU A 124 -1.16 -5.50 12.13
CA LEU A 124 -0.73 -4.12 12.33
C LEU A 124 -1.75 -3.14 11.73
N PHE A 125 -2.42 -2.40 12.61
CA PHE A 125 -3.28 -1.28 12.23
C PHE A 125 -2.51 0.03 12.29
N PHE A 126 -2.87 0.97 11.42
CA PHE A 126 -2.25 2.28 11.41
C PHE A 126 -3.19 3.34 10.81
N VAL A 127 -2.89 4.60 11.03
CA VAL A 127 -3.57 5.73 10.44
C VAL A 127 -2.80 6.20 9.20
N ASP A 128 -3.38 6.05 8.03
CA ASP A 128 -2.89 6.64 6.78
C ASP A 128 -3.42 8.08 6.67
N LEU A 129 -2.61 9.05 7.15
CA LEU A 129 -3.00 10.47 7.21
C LEU A 129 -3.14 11.07 5.80
N GLN A 130 -2.37 10.60 4.80
CA GLN A 130 -2.54 11.01 3.41
C GLN A 130 -3.92 10.62 2.86
N LYS A 131 -4.38 9.42 3.18
CA LYS A 131 -5.71 8.93 2.82
C LYS A 131 -6.80 9.73 3.56
N MET A 132 -6.61 10.01 4.84
CA MET A 132 -7.55 10.83 5.62
C MET A 132 -7.64 12.25 5.07
N PHE A 133 -6.51 12.85 4.74
CA PHE A 133 -6.43 14.16 4.10
C PHE A 133 -7.23 14.17 2.79
N SER A 134 -7.00 13.21 1.91
CA SER A 134 -7.73 13.07 0.65
C SER A 134 -9.24 12.94 0.85
N LEU A 135 -9.67 12.17 1.85
CA LEU A 135 -11.09 12.01 2.19
C LEU A 135 -11.74 13.28 2.76
N ARG A 136 -10.96 14.17 3.36
CA ARG A 136 -11.44 15.40 4.01
C ARG A 136 -11.45 16.59 3.06
N TYR A 137 -10.40 16.74 2.27
CA TYR A 137 -10.12 17.95 1.50
C TYR A 137 -10.18 17.77 -0.02
N ASP A 138 -10.17 16.51 -0.50
CA ASP A 138 -10.23 16.15 -1.91
C ASP A 138 -11.39 15.17 -2.19
N ASP A 139 -11.27 14.37 -3.23
CA ASP A 139 -12.26 13.38 -3.70
C ASP A 139 -12.10 11.98 -3.08
N GLY A 140 -11.12 11.82 -2.17
CA GLY A 140 -10.75 10.52 -1.59
C GLY A 140 -9.90 9.63 -2.50
N HIS A 141 -9.48 10.13 -3.66
CA HIS A 141 -8.63 9.41 -4.63
C HIS A 141 -7.30 10.11 -4.88
N MET A 142 -7.25 11.42 -4.75
CA MET A 142 -6.04 12.22 -4.90
C MET A 142 -5.07 11.93 -3.74
N LYS A 143 -3.80 11.77 -4.07
CA LYS A 143 -2.72 11.62 -3.10
C LYS A 143 -1.79 12.82 -3.21
N ARG A 144 -1.94 13.75 -2.29
CA ARG A 144 -1.04 14.91 -2.20
C ARG A 144 0.26 14.51 -1.51
N THR A 145 1.35 15.15 -1.88
CA THR A 145 2.59 15.11 -1.09
C THR A 145 2.37 15.83 0.24
N LEU A 146 3.20 15.57 1.23
CA LEU A 146 3.13 16.27 2.52
C LEU A 146 3.30 17.78 2.33
N THR A 147 4.29 18.19 1.55
CA THR A 147 4.53 19.61 1.21
C THR A 147 3.27 20.27 0.66
N ASN A 148 2.61 19.66 -0.34
CA ASN A 148 1.39 20.22 -0.91
C ASN A 148 0.22 20.26 0.09
N ALA A 149 0.17 19.36 1.05
CA ALA A 149 -0.85 19.38 2.11
C ALA A 149 -0.59 20.48 3.14
N VAL A 150 0.67 20.68 3.52
CA VAL A 150 1.12 21.76 4.43
C VAL A 150 0.85 23.13 3.80
N GLU A 151 1.18 23.31 2.51
CA GLU A 151 0.87 24.53 1.76
C GLU A 151 -0.64 24.78 1.64
N TYR A 152 -1.41 23.74 1.31
CA TYR A 152 -2.86 23.83 1.18
C TYR A 152 -3.54 24.26 2.49
N LEU A 153 -3.00 23.85 3.64
CA LEU A 153 -3.52 24.19 4.97
C LEU A 153 -2.90 25.47 5.55
N GLU A 154 -2.03 26.14 4.81
CA GLU A 154 -1.33 27.36 5.24
C GLU A 154 -0.57 27.16 6.58
N ILE A 155 -0.05 25.94 6.81
CA ILE A 155 0.75 25.64 8.00
C ILE A 155 2.12 26.33 7.87
N SER A 156 2.51 27.09 8.90
CA SER A 156 3.82 27.75 8.93
C SER A 156 4.95 26.75 8.78
N GLN A 157 5.89 27.05 7.89
CA GLN A 157 7.05 26.22 7.58
C GLN A 157 8.30 26.81 8.24
N ASP A 158 8.54 26.42 9.50
CA ASP A 158 9.66 26.91 10.30
C ASP A 158 10.90 25.99 10.20
N GLY A 159 10.82 24.88 9.46
CA GLY A 159 11.88 23.87 9.29
C GLY A 159 12.03 23.39 7.86
N GLU A 160 13.14 22.73 7.58
CA GLU A 160 13.42 22.14 6.27
C GLU A 160 12.68 20.81 6.14
N PHE A 161 12.09 20.54 4.95
CA PHE A 161 11.58 19.21 4.58
C PHE A 161 12.75 18.26 4.32
N HIS A 162 12.41 16.95 4.23
CA HIS A 162 13.35 15.87 3.97
C HIS A 162 14.34 15.59 5.10
N ARG A 163 13.88 15.84 6.34
CA ARG A 163 14.44 15.27 7.57
C ARG A 163 13.29 14.58 8.29
N ALA A 164 13.47 13.32 8.63
CA ALA A 164 12.39 12.47 9.13
C ALA A 164 11.63 13.08 10.33
N LEU A 165 12.33 13.73 11.28
CA LEU A 165 11.65 14.40 12.38
C LEU A 165 10.84 15.61 11.92
N SER A 166 11.35 16.40 10.98
CA SER A 166 10.65 17.57 10.45
C SER A 166 9.36 17.14 9.73
N ASP A 167 9.45 16.10 8.88
CA ASP A 167 8.32 15.60 8.11
C ASP A 167 7.28 14.91 9.03
N ALA A 168 7.71 14.18 10.05
CA ALA A 168 6.83 13.68 11.11
C ALA A 168 6.11 14.83 11.86
N TYR A 169 6.82 15.91 12.17
CA TYR A 169 6.23 17.09 12.82
C TYR A 169 5.18 17.77 11.93
N TYR A 170 5.47 18.02 10.66
CA TYR A 170 4.49 18.58 9.72
C TYR A 170 3.30 17.66 9.53
N THR A 171 3.52 16.36 9.48
CA THR A 171 2.46 15.35 9.42
C THR A 171 1.56 15.42 10.68
N ALA A 172 2.14 15.60 11.86
CA ALA A 172 1.39 15.81 13.11
C ALA A 172 0.60 17.13 13.08
N ARG A 173 1.18 18.21 12.53
CA ARG A 173 0.48 19.50 12.37
C ARG A 173 -0.70 19.38 11.40
N VAL A 174 -0.56 18.64 10.31
CA VAL A 174 -1.68 18.33 9.41
C VAL A 174 -2.75 17.52 10.14
N MET A 175 -2.37 16.50 10.93
CA MET A 175 -3.30 15.73 11.76
C MET A 175 -4.10 16.61 12.71
N GLN A 176 -3.48 17.62 13.34
CA GLN A 176 -4.14 18.56 14.25
C GLN A 176 -5.22 19.39 13.59
N THR A 177 -5.12 19.68 12.28
CA THR A 177 -6.13 20.46 11.54
C THR A 177 -7.34 19.64 11.11
N MET A 178 -7.23 18.32 11.11
CA MET A 178 -8.33 17.44 10.69
C MET A 178 -9.28 17.15 11.87
N ASP A 179 -10.56 16.97 11.56
CA ASP A 179 -11.51 16.37 12.51
C ASP A 179 -11.22 14.86 12.62
N PHE A 180 -10.21 14.54 13.41
CA PHE A 180 -9.67 13.18 13.53
C PHE A 180 -10.70 12.20 14.07
N GLU A 181 -11.57 12.62 14.99
CA GLU A 181 -12.64 11.80 15.56
C GLU A 181 -13.56 11.19 14.50
N LYS A 182 -13.86 11.98 13.47
CA LYS A 182 -14.69 11.52 12.34
C LYS A 182 -14.04 10.39 11.52
N TYR A 183 -12.74 10.28 11.55
CA TYR A 183 -11.97 9.37 10.70
C TYR A 183 -11.17 8.32 11.47
N LYS A 184 -11.11 8.39 12.82
CA LYS A 184 -10.33 7.45 13.64
C LYS A 184 -10.70 5.98 13.42
N ASP A 185 -11.98 5.69 13.13
CA ASP A 185 -12.45 4.35 12.81
C ASP A 185 -12.08 3.87 11.40
N ARG A 186 -11.43 4.71 10.59
CA ARG A 186 -11.00 4.36 9.23
C ARG A 186 -9.56 3.88 9.18
N LEU A 187 -9.19 3.05 10.14
CA LEU A 187 -7.86 2.46 10.21
C LEU A 187 -7.47 1.77 8.91
N SER A 188 -6.23 1.91 8.55
CA SER A 188 -5.60 1.11 7.52
C SER A 188 -5.04 -0.16 8.14
N ILE A 189 -5.05 -1.25 7.40
CA ILE A 189 -4.46 -2.52 7.82
C ILE A 189 -3.18 -2.66 7.01
N ASP A 190 -2.07 -2.77 7.68
CA ASP A 190 -0.83 -3.13 7.01
C ASP A 190 -0.94 -4.54 6.43
N THR A 191 -0.33 -4.74 5.28
CA THR A 191 -0.37 -6.01 4.53
C THR A 191 1.02 -6.39 4.05
N PHE A 192 2.05 -6.03 4.79
CA PHE A 192 3.41 -6.49 4.56
C PHE A 192 3.52 -7.98 4.87
N TYR A 193 3.04 -8.36 6.06
CA TYR A 193 2.85 -9.77 6.40
C TYR A 193 1.41 -10.19 6.08
N SER A 194 1.25 -11.42 5.60
CA SER A 194 -0.04 -12.08 5.37
C SER A 194 -0.43 -12.96 6.57
N PRO A 195 -1.72 -13.16 6.82
CA PRO A 195 -2.19 -14.24 7.65
C PRO A 195 -1.70 -15.59 7.11
N ARG A 196 -1.28 -16.52 7.97
CA ARG A 196 -0.82 -17.84 7.56
C ARG A 196 -1.91 -18.91 7.63
N ILE A 197 -2.78 -18.78 8.61
CA ILE A 197 -3.86 -19.72 8.88
C ILE A 197 -5.20 -18.98 8.88
N LYS A 198 -6.28 -19.75 8.89
CA LYS A 198 -7.66 -19.23 8.83
C LYS A 198 -7.99 -18.30 10.01
N GLU A 199 -7.49 -18.61 11.18
CA GLU A 199 -7.74 -17.90 12.43
C GLU A 199 -7.04 -16.53 12.47
N GLU A 200 -6.00 -16.37 11.67
CA GLU A 200 -5.29 -15.09 11.51
C GLU A 200 -5.92 -14.18 10.46
N GLU A 201 -6.92 -14.67 9.69
CA GLU A 201 -7.57 -13.83 8.67
C GLU A 201 -8.20 -12.60 9.29
N ILE A 202 -7.92 -11.44 8.68
CA ILE A 202 -8.34 -10.16 9.23
C ILE A 202 -9.65 -9.75 8.57
N PHE A 203 -10.75 -9.78 9.31
CA PHE A 203 -12.02 -9.25 8.84
C PHE A 203 -12.43 -8.03 9.65
N VAL A 204 -12.53 -6.87 8.95
CA VAL A 204 -12.97 -5.62 9.56
C VAL A 204 -14.19 -5.09 8.84
N LYS A 205 -15.18 -4.68 9.62
CA LYS A 205 -16.38 -4.02 9.14
C LYS A 205 -16.32 -2.53 9.50
N PHE A 206 -16.34 -1.71 8.47
CA PHE A 206 -16.47 -0.26 8.55
C PHE A 206 -17.89 0.15 8.16
N ASP A 207 -18.28 1.39 8.39
CA ASP A 207 -19.62 1.89 8.08
C ASP A 207 -20.04 1.65 6.62
N GLN A 208 -19.14 1.94 5.67
CA GLN A 208 -19.47 1.90 4.25
C GLN A 208 -18.90 0.67 3.52
N TYR A 209 -18.00 -0.09 4.14
CA TYR A 209 -17.36 -1.23 3.49
C TYR A 209 -16.91 -2.28 4.51
N THR A 210 -16.67 -3.50 4.02
CA THR A 210 -15.93 -4.53 4.74
C THR A 210 -14.61 -4.80 4.06
N LYS A 211 -13.59 -5.15 4.83
CA LYS A 211 -12.28 -5.57 4.34
C LYS A 211 -11.91 -6.92 4.94
N LEU A 212 -11.53 -7.86 4.08
CA LEU A 212 -10.97 -9.15 4.44
C LEU A 212 -9.54 -9.23 3.90
N VAL A 213 -8.60 -9.58 4.76
CA VAL A 213 -7.25 -10.00 4.36
C VAL A 213 -7.18 -11.49 4.65
N THR A 214 -7.01 -12.30 3.62
CA THR A 214 -7.06 -13.76 3.73
C THR A 214 -5.71 -14.33 4.13
N ARG A 215 -5.74 -15.59 4.58
CA ARG A 215 -4.55 -16.41 4.66
C ARG A 215 -3.91 -16.64 3.29
N GLU A 216 -2.76 -17.28 3.33
CA GLU A 216 -2.03 -17.70 2.14
C GLU A 216 -2.69 -18.92 1.46
N PHE A 217 -2.61 -18.97 0.12
CA PHE A 217 -3.09 -20.05 -0.74
C PHE A 217 -1.98 -20.44 -1.72
N LEU A 218 -1.88 -21.71 -2.05
CA LEU A 218 -0.88 -22.21 -3.01
C LEU A 218 -1.20 -21.81 -4.46
N SER A 219 -2.47 -21.54 -4.76
CA SER A 219 -2.89 -21.12 -6.08
C SER A 219 -4.06 -20.15 -6.04
N LYS A 220 -4.26 -19.41 -7.14
CA LYS A 220 -5.44 -18.55 -7.29
C LYS A 220 -6.73 -19.34 -7.38
N ASP A 221 -6.69 -20.55 -7.94
CA ASP A 221 -7.88 -21.40 -8.08
C ASP A 221 -8.33 -21.88 -6.70
N GLU A 222 -7.41 -22.34 -5.85
CA GLU A 222 -7.69 -22.65 -4.46
C GLU A 222 -8.28 -21.45 -3.71
N MET A 223 -7.67 -20.28 -3.88
CA MET A 223 -8.14 -19.04 -3.26
C MET A 223 -9.59 -18.71 -3.65
N PHE A 224 -9.96 -18.87 -4.94
CA PHE A 224 -11.34 -18.61 -5.40
C PHE A 224 -12.33 -19.73 -5.06
N GLN A 225 -11.87 -20.92 -4.65
CA GLN A 225 -12.73 -21.97 -4.07
C GLN A 225 -13.15 -21.62 -2.64
N ASP A 226 -12.38 -20.80 -1.93
CA ASP A 226 -12.77 -20.31 -0.60
C ASP A 226 -13.98 -19.35 -0.72
N LYS A 227 -15.07 -19.70 -0.01
CA LYS A 227 -16.31 -18.92 -0.03
C LYS A 227 -16.17 -17.52 0.56
N ASP A 228 -15.25 -17.32 1.51
CA ASP A 228 -15.03 -15.99 2.06
C ASP A 228 -14.37 -15.06 1.03
N VAL A 229 -13.64 -15.61 0.06
CA VAL A 229 -13.09 -14.87 -1.08
C VAL A 229 -14.14 -14.71 -2.18
N SER A 230 -14.76 -15.80 -2.63
CA SER A 230 -15.60 -15.79 -3.83
C SER A 230 -17.02 -15.27 -3.61
N ASP A 231 -17.61 -15.45 -2.44
CA ASP A 231 -18.96 -14.99 -2.12
C ASP A 231 -19.05 -13.45 -2.15
N MET A 232 -20.10 -12.93 -2.77
CA MET A 232 -20.43 -11.51 -2.71
C MET A 232 -21.41 -11.26 -1.58
N LYS A 233 -20.94 -10.75 -0.45
CA LYS A 233 -21.74 -10.46 0.75
C LYS A 233 -21.97 -8.96 0.89
N CYS A 234 -23.16 -8.57 1.36
CA CYS A 234 -23.48 -7.17 1.65
C CYS A 234 -22.64 -6.69 2.85
N ASN A 235 -21.93 -5.57 2.69
CA ASN A 235 -21.12 -4.99 3.75
C ASN A 235 -21.91 -4.53 4.97
N GLN A 236 -23.21 -4.26 4.82
CA GLN A 236 -24.05 -3.81 5.93
C GLN A 236 -24.70 -4.98 6.67
N CYS A 237 -25.34 -5.95 5.99
CA CYS A 237 -26.11 -7.02 6.62
C CYS A 237 -25.51 -8.43 6.46
N GLY A 238 -24.40 -8.59 5.75
CA GLY A 238 -23.72 -9.89 5.58
C GLY A 238 -24.40 -10.88 4.64
N ARG A 239 -25.62 -10.59 4.15
CA ARG A 239 -26.35 -11.49 3.24
C ARG A 239 -25.66 -11.60 1.89
N LEU A 240 -25.78 -12.78 1.26
CA LEU A 240 -25.38 -12.98 -0.12
C LEU A 240 -26.13 -12.00 -1.03
N LEU A 241 -25.42 -11.41 -1.97
CA LEU A 241 -25.95 -10.47 -2.95
C LEU A 241 -26.51 -11.23 -4.17
N LYS A 242 -27.56 -10.66 -4.78
CA LYS A 242 -27.88 -11.02 -6.15
C LYS A 242 -26.75 -10.54 -7.07
N LYS A 243 -26.12 -11.45 -7.80
CA LYS A 243 -25.03 -11.12 -8.73
C LYS A 243 -25.60 -10.34 -9.92
N GLU A 244 -25.06 -9.16 -10.16
CA GLU A 244 -25.27 -8.37 -11.39
C GLU A 244 -24.08 -8.57 -12.33
N ILE A 245 -22.85 -8.49 -11.80
CA ILE A 245 -21.60 -8.80 -12.48
C ILE A 245 -20.76 -9.70 -11.58
N ASP A 246 -20.42 -10.90 -12.05
CA ASP A 246 -19.51 -11.80 -11.31
C ASP A 246 -18.08 -11.29 -11.34
N TRP A 247 -17.19 -11.88 -10.54
CA TRP A 247 -15.80 -11.50 -10.46
C TRP A 247 -15.11 -11.51 -11.84
N PHE A 248 -14.56 -10.37 -12.25
CA PHE A 248 -13.81 -10.22 -13.49
C PHE A 248 -12.53 -9.43 -13.27
N SER A 249 -11.52 -9.68 -14.11
CA SER A 249 -10.21 -9.05 -14.03
C SER A 249 -9.65 -8.82 -15.42
N ASP A 250 -8.81 -7.80 -15.61
CA ASP A 250 -8.01 -7.60 -16.82
C ASP A 250 -6.72 -8.45 -16.79
N CYS A 251 -5.96 -8.35 -15.72
CA CYS A 251 -4.60 -8.89 -15.60
C CYS A 251 -4.44 -10.00 -14.54
N GLY A 252 -5.54 -10.49 -13.95
CA GLY A 252 -5.49 -11.51 -12.90
C GLY A 252 -4.83 -11.09 -11.58
N LYS A 253 -4.62 -9.78 -11.37
CA LYS A 253 -4.11 -9.20 -10.10
C LYS A 253 -5.19 -8.48 -9.31
N THR A 254 -6.14 -7.88 -10.00
CA THR A 254 -7.26 -7.16 -9.38
C THR A 254 -8.55 -7.61 -10.02
N TYR A 255 -9.51 -8.01 -9.20
CA TYR A 255 -10.84 -8.44 -9.62
C TYR A 255 -11.88 -7.44 -9.12
N TYR A 256 -12.96 -7.33 -9.87
CA TYR A 256 -14.10 -6.47 -9.55
C TYR A 256 -15.38 -7.26 -9.70
N CYS A 257 -16.41 -6.91 -8.93
CA CYS A 257 -17.76 -7.43 -9.08
C CYS A 257 -18.80 -6.38 -8.73
N LEU A 258 -20.05 -6.64 -9.14
CA LEU A 258 -21.20 -5.86 -8.75
C LEU A 258 -22.33 -6.80 -8.32
N GLY A 259 -22.93 -6.53 -7.18
CA GLY A 259 -24.11 -7.23 -6.71
C GLY A 259 -25.13 -6.28 -6.12
N LYS A 260 -26.36 -6.76 -5.91
CA LYS A 260 -27.46 -5.98 -5.34
C LYS A 260 -28.00 -6.65 -4.10
N CYS A 261 -28.00 -5.91 -3.00
CA CYS A 261 -28.69 -6.30 -1.78
C CYS A 261 -30.14 -5.84 -1.84
N VAL A 262 -31.07 -6.69 -1.50
CA VAL A 262 -32.51 -6.35 -1.49
C VAL A 262 -32.83 -5.19 -0.52
N LYS A 263 -32.06 -5.07 0.58
CA LYS A 263 -32.28 -4.01 1.59
C LYS A 263 -31.42 -2.77 1.40
N HIS A 264 -30.17 -2.95 0.88
CA HIS A 264 -29.15 -1.90 0.94
C HIS A 264 -28.66 -1.44 -0.44
N GLY A 265 -29.32 -1.89 -1.54
CA GLY A 265 -28.98 -1.45 -2.87
C GLY A 265 -27.67 -2.07 -3.42
N TYR A 266 -26.99 -1.32 -4.27
CA TYR A 266 -25.78 -1.80 -4.93
C TYR A 266 -24.57 -1.91 -4.00
N VAL A 267 -23.80 -2.97 -4.20
CA VAL A 267 -22.52 -3.23 -3.52
C VAL A 267 -21.50 -3.63 -4.57
N ARG A 268 -20.44 -2.88 -4.67
CA ARG A 268 -19.27 -3.20 -5.51
C ARG A 268 -18.23 -3.96 -4.71
N GLY A 269 -17.62 -4.96 -5.34
CA GLY A 269 -16.51 -5.72 -4.77
C GLY A 269 -15.21 -5.46 -5.50
N LYS A 270 -14.11 -5.52 -4.74
CA LYS A 270 -12.75 -5.50 -5.26
C LYS A 270 -11.91 -6.53 -4.52
N ILE A 271 -11.22 -7.41 -5.25
CA ILE A 271 -10.19 -8.31 -4.71
C ILE A 271 -8.86 -7.90 -5.34
N LYS A 272 -7.87 -7.60 -4.50
CA LYS A 272 -6.49 -7.43 -4.93
C LYS A 272 -5.70 -8.65 -4.47
N ILE A 273 -5.09 -9.36 -5.42
CA ILE A 273 -4.24 -10.51 -5.15
C ILE A 273 -2.80 -10.03 -5.01
N LYS A 274 -2.16 -10.43 -3.93
CA LYS A 274 -0.73 -10.26 -3.71
C LYS A 274 -0.05 -11.63 -3.83
N LYS A 275 1.06 -11.66 -4.55
CA LYS A 275 1.96 -12.81 -4.67
C LYS A 275 3.10 -12.65 -3.68
N LEU A 276 3.44 -13.70 -2.96
CA LEU A 276 4.53 -13.75 -2.00
C LEU A 276 5.81 -14.29 -2.65
N GLU A 277 6.91 -14.28 -1.91
CA GLU A 277 8.24 -14.70 -2.37
C GLU A 277 8.31 -16.20 -2.64
N ASP A 278 7.52 -17.00 -1.92
CA ASP A 278 7.40 -18.46 -2.07
C ASP A 278 6.38 -18.89 -3.13
N ASP A 279 5.97 -17.96 -4.00
CA ASP A 279 4.96 -18.14 -5.03
C ASP A 279 3.53 -18.38 -4.55
N SER A 280 3.27 -18.34 -3.25
CA SER A 280 1.92 -18.35 -2.68
C SER A 280 1.19 -17.02 -2.90
N PHE A 281 -0.11 -16.97 -2.61
CA PHE A 281 -0.97 -15.81 -2.85
C PHE A 281 -1.86 -15.54 -1.65
N PHE A 282 -2.16 -14.27 -1.39
CA PHE A 282 -3.25 -13.89 -0.51
C PHE A 282 -4.12 -12.80 -1.13
N ALA A 283 -5.34 -12.67 -0.66
CA ALA A 283 -6.32 -11.71 -1.17
C ALA A 283 -6.62 -10.62 -0.16
N ILE A 284 -6.77 -9.40 -0.68
CA ILE A 284 -7.39 -8.28 0.03
C ILE A 284 -8.73 -8.02 -0.65
N LYS A 285 -9.82 -8.42 0.00
CA LYS A 285 -11.17 -8.26 -0.51
C LYS A 285 -11.87 -7.10 0.19
N ILE A 286 -12.49 -6.24 -0.61
CA ILE A 286 -13.28 -5.10 -0.14
C ILE A 286 -14.67 -5.22 -0.75
N MET A 287 -15.72 -5.16 0.08
CA MET A 287 -17.10 -5.01 -0.36
C MET A 287 -17.60 -3.66 0.11
N LYS A 288 -18.03 -2.80 -0.79
CA LYS A 288 -18.42 -1.41 -0.50
C LYS A 288 -19.78 -1.06 -1.08
N SER A 289 -20.66 -0.46 -0.26
CA SER A 289 -21.91 0.15 -0.74
C SER A 289 -21.63 1.19 -1.83
N THR A 290 -22.45 1.24 -2.83
CA THR A 290 -22.33 2.20 -3.94
C THR A 290 -23.70 2.63 -4.43
N ASP A 291 -23.76 3.80 -5.06
CA ASP A 291 -24.92 4.31 -5.77
C ASP A 291 -24.98 3.80 -7.22
N GLU A 292 -25.95 4.27 -7.98
CA GLU A 292 -26.11 3.93 -9.40
C GLU A 292 -24.90 4.37 -10.25
N ASN A 293 -24.31 5.53 -9.95
CA ASN A 293 -23.15 6.04 -10.68
C ASN A 293 -21.93 5.13 -10.46
N GLY A 294 -21.69 4.71 -9.21
CA GLY A 294 -20.64 3.76 -8.91
C GLY A 294 -20.93 2.36 -9.45
N ALA A 295 -22.18 1.93 -9.57
CA ALA A 295 -22.55 0.70 -10.25
C ALA A 295 -22.25 0.80 -11.75
N ASN A 296 -22.65 1.89 -12.42
CA ASN A 296 -22.38 2.15 -13.83
C ASN A 296 -20.87 2.14 -14.12
N SER A 297 -20.03 2.68 -13.25
CA SER A 297 -18.58 2.62 -13.40
C SER A 297 -18.02 1.19 -13.46
N ILE A 298 -18.68 0.21 -12.82
CA ILE A 298 -18.29 -1.20 -12.89
C ILE A 298 -18.74 -1.83 -14.21
N TYR A 299 -19.94 -1.47 -14.72
CA TYR A 299 -20.40 -1.90 -16.05
C TYR A 299 -19.45 -1.41 -17.14
N GLU A 300 -19.14 -0.11 -17.16
CA GLU A 300 -18.20 0.50 -18.12
C GLU A 300 -16.83 -0.15 -18.07
N LYS A 301 -16.32 -0.40 -16.84
CA LYS A 301 -15.04 -1.09 -16.67
C LYS A 301 -15.05 -2.51 -17.24
N GLN A 302 -16.14 -3.26 -17.03
CA GLN A 302 -16.26 -4.61 -17.58
C GLN A 302 -16.28 -4.57 -19.12
N GLU A 303 -17.02 -3.64 -19.72
CA GLU A 303 -17.11 -3.53 -21.17
C GLU A 303 -15.76 -3.12 -21.79
N SER A 304 -15.08 -2.12 -21.22
CA SER A 304 -13.73 -1.73 -21.66
C SER A 304 -12.74 -2.91 -21.62
N ILE A 305 -12.81 -3.76 -20.60
CA ILE A 305 -11.94 -4.96 -20.52
C ILE A 305 -12.34 -6.00 -21.60
N ARG A 306 -13.63 -6.16 -21.87
CA ARG A 306 -14.12 -7.05 -22.95
C ARG A 306 -13.66 -6.58 -24.33
N GLU A 307 -13.74 -5.28 -24.59
CA GLU A 307 -13.28 -4.67 -25.85
C GLU A 307 -11.78 -4.88 -26.04
N LYS A 308 -10.96 -4.55 -25.03
CA LYS A 308 -9.52 -4.80 -25.07
C LYS A 308 -9.16 -6.27 -25.32
N ARG A 309 -9.93 -7.21 -24.77
CA ARG A 309 -9.72 -8.64 -25.03
C ARG A 309 -10.09 -9.02 -26.45
N ARG A 310 -11.18 -8.46 -27.02
CA ARG A 310 -11.56 -8.64 -28.42
C ARG A 310 -10.47 -8.12 -29.36
N GLU A 311 -9.99 -6.91 -29.13
CA GLU A 311 -8.89 -6.32 -29.92
C GLU A 311 -7.60 -7.15 -29.85
N ARG A 312 -7.22 -7.63 -28.66
CA ARG A 312 -6.03 -8.49 -28.52
C ARG A 312 -6.17 -9.79 -29.28
N ARG A 313 -7.37 -10.42 -29.24
CA ARG A 313 -7.65 -11.63 -30.01
C ARG A 313 -7.58 -11.36 -31.51
N GLN A 314 -8.16 -10.25 -31.98
CA GLN A 314 -8.12 -9.89 -33.40
C GLN A 314 -6.68 -9.68 -33.86
N ARG A 315 -5.87 -8.90 -33.13
CA ARG A 315 -4.45 -8.70 -33.44
C ARG A 315 -3.64 -10.00 -33.43
N SER A 316 -4.01 -10.98 -32.62
CA SER A 316 -3.35 -12.30 -32.61
C SER A 316 -3.70 -13.09 -33.86
N LEU A 317 -4.98 -13.10 -34.26
CA LEU A 317 -5.47 -13.73 -35.50
C LEU A 317 -4.84 -13.08 -36.72
N ASP A 318 -4.80 -11.74 -36.78
CA ASP A 318 -4.19 -11.01 -37.88
C ASP A 318 -2.70 -11.36 -38.07
N LYS A 319 -1.98 -11.58 -36.93
CA LYS A 319 -0.56 -12.01 -36.94
C LYS A 319 -0.41 -13.45 -37.43
N GLU A 320 -1.31 -14.36 -37.05
CA GLU A 320 -1.29 -15.75 -37.51
C GLU A 320 -1.55 -15.80 -39.01
N ILE A 321 -2.52 -15.03 -39.51
CA ILE A 321 -2.83 -14.95 -40.99
C ILE A 321 -1.60 -14.42 -41.73
N VAL A 322 -0.92 -13.39 -41.25
CA VAL A 322 0.29 -12.86 -41.89
C VAL A 322 1.43 -13.87 -41.90
N ILE A 323 1.54 -14.71 -40.88
CA ILE A 323 2.56 -15.78 -40.82
C ILE A 323 2.23 -16.87 -41.82
N ASP A 324 0.96 -17.27 -41.96
CA ASP A 324 0.52 -18.27 -42.90
C ASP A 324 0.64 -17.78 -44.38
N GLU A 325 0.44 -16.49 -44.65
CA GLU A 325 0.65 -15.89 -45.96
C GLU A 325 2.14 -15.77 -46.36
N ILE A 326 3.06 -15.75 -45.40
CA ILE A 326 4.53 -15.71 -45.61
C ILE A 326 5.08 -17.13 -45.84
N TRP A 327 4.33 -18.19 -45.48
CA TRP A 327 4.64 -19.59 -45.77
C TRP A 327 4.07 -19.96 -47.17
N ASP A 328 4.89 -19.78 -48.20
CA ASP A 328 4.50 -20.39 -49.49
C ASP A 328 4.75 -21.89 -49.44
N GLY A 329 3.90 -22.63 -50.17
CA GLY A 329 3.72 -24.07 -50.07
C GLY A 329 4.93 -24.99 -50.31
N ASP A 330 6.17 -24.43 -50.41
CA ASP A 330 7.42 -25.18 -50.63
C ASP A 330 8.33 -25.25 -49.40
N GLY A 331 7.89 -24.78 -48.24
CA GLY A 331 8.59 -24.97 -46.96
C GLY A 331 9.91 -24.21 -46.81
N LYS A 332 10.16 -23.16 -47.59
CA LYS A 332 11.36 -22.29 -47.44
C LYS A 332 11.08 -21.00 -46.71
N ILE A 333 11.80 -20.77 -45.64
CA ILE A 333 11.75 -19.52 -44.89
C ILE A 333 12.37 -18.38 -45.70
N GLY A 334 11.54 -17.47 -46.22
CA GLY A 334 12.00 -16.22 -46.79
C GLY A 334 12.64 -15.33 -45.71
N ARG A 335 13.92 -14.98 -45.84
CA ARG A 335 14.56 -14.00 -44.95
C ARG A 335 13.96 -12.62 -45.20
N ALA A 336 13.18 -12.11 -44.25
CA ALA A 336 12.84 -10.70 -44.22
C ALA A 336 14.09 -9.88 -43.89
N HIS A 337 14.54 -9.05 -44.82
CA HIS A 337 15.48 -7.96 -44.52
C HIS A 337 14.72 -6.81 -43.85
N VAL A 338 15.14 -6.46 -42.67
CA VAL A 338 14.82 -5.18 -42.01
C VAL A 338 15.74 -4.11 -42.53
#